data_b6373a3f1c8e8effc6df66986a1e474c
#
_entry.id   b6373a3f1c8e8effc6df66986a1e474c
#
_cell.length_a   1.000
_cell.length_b   1.000
_cell.length_c   1.000
_cell.angle_alpha   90.00
_cell.angle_beta   90.00
_cell.angle_gamma   90.00
#
_symmetry.space_group_name_H-M   'P 1'
#
loop_
_entity.id
_entity.type
_entity.pdbx_description
1 polymer ?
#
loop_
_entity_poly.entity_id
_entity_poly.type
_entity_poly.pdbx_seq_one_letter_code
_entity_poly.pdbx_strand_id
1 'polypeptide(L)'
;AVQADGMEADDVVSIWAHEAREAEQDFVIAHIDKDINQVAGNHYNYNSKQIYFVDDDTADMNFCTQLLIGDNGDDIPKVKKGYGIKTAQKALAETTYDNRMDTVVDIWQRLYGKGWEKQLNMVGNLIYMKRTWDLEEWNYEDRYTGKANERKPNGRDTSDTNEGRKELHADVPDQRVQGVS
;
A
#
# COMPACT_ATOMS: atom_id res chain seq x y z
N ALA A 1 9.21 -28.82 0.21
CA ALA A 1 9.32 -27.70 -0.74
C ALA A 1 8.27 -27.91 -1.83
N VAL A 2 7.60 -26.87 -2.25
CA VAL A 2 6.64 -26.88 -3.37
C VAL A 2 7.29 -26.07 -4.49
N GLN A 3 7.18 -26.58 -5.71
CA GLN A 3 7.54 -25.90 -6.94
C GLN A 3 6.28 -25.84 -7.81
N ALA A 4 5.95 -24.64 -8.30
CA ALA A 4 4.86 -24.44 -9.23
C ALA A 4 5.43 -23.93 -10.55
N ASP A 5 5.10 -24.59 -11.66
CA ASP A 5 5.59 -24.19 -12.98
C ASP A 5 4.97 -22.83 -13.37
N GLY A 6 5.83 -21.90 -13.80
CA GLY A 6 5.43 -20.57 -14.25
C GLY A 6 5.12 -19.56 -13.11
N MET A 7 5.47 -19.91 -11.86
CA MET A 7 5.32 -19.03 -10.70
C MET A 7 6.67 -18.85 -9.98
N GLU A 8 6.87 -17.66 -9.42
CA GLU A 8 7.98 -17.38 -8.51
C GLU A 8 7.67 -17.85 -7.08
N ALA A 9 8.70 -17.97 -6.26
CA ALA A 9 8.52 -18.41 -4.87
C ALA A 9 7.58 -17.46 -4.08
N ASP A 10 7.65 -16.18 -4.36
CA ASP A 10 6.86 -15.14 -3.70
C ASP A 10 5.38 -15.21 -4.10
N ASP A 11 5.08 -15.59 -5.35
CA ASP A 11 3.72 -15.89 -5.79
C ASP A 11 3.11 -17.02 -4.96
N VAL A 12 3.86 -18.12 -4.79
CA VAL A 12 3.39 -19.28 -4.01
C VAL A 12 3.15 -18.90 -2.56
N VAL A 13 4.03 -18.10 -1.95
CA VAL A 13 3.86 -17.61 -0.58
C VAL A 13 2.64 -16.70 -0.47
N SER A 14 2.44 -15.81 -1.44
CA SER A 14 1.27 -14.93 -1.50
C SER A 14 -0.03 -15.71 -1.61
N ILE A 15 -0.10 -16.70 -2.50
CA ILE A 15 -1.28 -17.55 -2.68
C ILE A 15 -1.61 -18.30 -1.39
N TRP A 16 -0.64 -18.95 -0.76
CA TRP A 16 -0.86 -19.64 0.51
C TRP A 16 -1.31 -18.72 1.65
N ALA A 17 -0.78 -17.51 1.70
CA ALA A 17 -1.23 -16.53 2.69
C ALA A 17 -2.69 -16.13 2.46
N HIS A 18 -3.11 -15.97 1.20
CA HIS A 18 -4.52 -15.68 0.86
C HIS A 18 -5.43 -16.87 1.19
N GLU A 19 -5.05 -18.09 0.81
CA GLU A 19 -5.81 -19.31 1.15
C GLU A 19 -5.95 -19.49 2.66
N ALA A 20 -4.88 -19.26 3.43
CA ALA A 20 -4.91 -19.33 4.90
C ALA A 20 -5.86 -18.29 5.50
N ARG A 21 -5.86 -17.04 4.97
CA ARG A 21 -6.79 -15.98 5.41
C ARG A 21 -8.24 -16.34 5.11
N GLU A 22 -8.53 -16.84 3.91
CA GLU A 22 -9.88 -17.29 3.53
C GLU A 22 -10.38 -18.45 4.39
N ALA A 23 -9.47 -19.32 4.81
CA ALA A 23 -9.74 -20.43 5.71
C ALA A 23 -9.71 -20.04 7.21
N GLU A 24 -9.55 -18.75 7.54
CA GLU A 24 -9.41 -18.22 8.91
C GLU A 24 -8.31 -18.95 9.73
N GLN A 25 -7.22 -19.34 9.05
CA GLN A 25 -6.08 -20.00 9.68
C GLN A 25 -5.00 -19.00 10.08
N ASP A 26 -4.39 -19.25 11.23
CA ASP A 26 -3.20 -18.49 11.66
C ASP A 26 -1.99 -18.87 10.80
N PHE A 27 -1.26 -17.87 10.34
CA PHE A 27 0.01 -18.07 9.61
C PHE A 27 1.01 -16.94 9.90
N VAL A 28 2.26 -17.22 9.58
CA VAL A 28 3.35 -16.23 9.61
C VAL A 28 4.19 -16.39 8.34
N ILE A 29 4.41 -15.31 7.63
CA ILE A 29 5.30 -15.26 6.47
C ILE A 29 6.73 -15.00 6.97
N ALA A 30 7.61 -15.99 6.83
CA ALA A 30 9.02 -15.87 7.21
C ALA A 30 9.86 -15.48 5.98
N HIS A 31 10.48 -14.31 5.99
CA HIS A 31 11.18 -13.76 4.84
C HIS A 31 12.30 -12.78 5.22
N ILE A 32 13.08 -12.35 4.22
CA ILE A 32 14.00 -11.20 4.31
C ILE A 32 13.72 -10.16 3.21
N ASP A 33 12.93 -10.51 2.20
CA ASP A 33 12.59 -9.64 1.12
C ASP A 33 11.53 -8.63 1.53
N LYS A 34 11.80 -7.34 1.28
CA LYS A 34 10.86 -6.24 1.56
C LYS A 34 9.61 -6.27 0.67
N ASP A 35 9.73 -6.86 -0.52
CA ASP A 35 8.68 -6.81 -1.52
C ASP A 35 7.50 -7.72 -1.16
N ILE A 36 7.74 -8.75 -0.34
CA ILE A 36 6.68 -9.59 0.23
C ILE A 36 5.73 -8.81 1.16
N ASN A 37 6.05 -7.58 1.56
CA ASN A 37 5.13 -6.70 2.29
C ASN A 37 3.94 -6.20 1.46
N GLN A 38 3.80 -6.65 0.21
CA GLN A 38 2.56 -6.57 -0.55
C GLN A 38 1.49 -7.58 -0.08
N VAL A 39 1.85 -8.54 0.76
CA VAL A 39 0.96 -9.56 1.28
C VAL A 39 0.58 -9.21 2.71
N ALA A 40 -0.73 -9.09 2.99
CA ALA A 40 -1.20 -8.78 4.33
C ALA A 40 -1.15 -10.01 5.23
N GLY A 41 -0.77 -9.83 6.51
CA GLY A 41 -0.67 -10.89 7.50
C GLY A 41 0.44 -10.65 8.52
N ASN A 42 0.75 -11.69 9.30
CA ASN A 42 1.87 -11.69 10.22
C ASN A 42 3.16 -12.02 9.48
N HIS A 43 4.19 -11.22 9.69
CA HIS A 43 5.51 -11.36 9.08
C HIS A 43 6.59 -11.60 10.13
N TYR A 44 7.56 -12.44 9.77
CA TYR A 44 8.79 -12.62 10.52
C TYR A 44 9.99 -12.38 9.61
N ASN A 45 10.67 -11.26 9.79
CA ASN A 45 11.94 -11.02 9.13
C ASN A 45 13.07 -11.74 9.90
N TYR A 46 13.55 -12.86 9.35
CA TYR A 46 14.53 -13.69 10.07
C TYR A 46 15.96 -13.10 10.06
N ASN A 47 16.23 -12.06 9.26
CA ASN A 47 17.48 -11.33 9.31
C ASN A 47 17.49 -10.32 10.48
N SER A 48 16.46 -9.48 10.59
CA SER A 48 16.32 -8.50 11.68
C SER A 48 15.74 -9.10 12.97
N LYS A 49 15.20 -10.33 12.94
CA LYS A 49 14.50 -11.01 14.03
C LYS A 49 13.23 -10.29 14.49
N GLN A 50 12.61 -9.51 13.61
CA GLN A 50 11.41 -8.75 13.91
C GLN A 50 10.16 -9.51 13.46
N ILE A 51 9.14 -9.50 14.33
CA ILE A 51 7.77 -9.89 14.02
C ILE A 51 6.95 -8.63 13.89
N TYR A 52 6.14 -8.53 12.83
CA TYR A 52 5.27 -7.38 12.58
C TYR A 52 4.04 -7.80 11.78
N PHE A 53 3.02 -6.96 11.82
CA PHE A 53 1.79 -7.18 11.07
C PHE A 53 1.70 -6.18 9.91
N VAL A 54 1.32 -6.68 8.75
CA VAL A 54 1.00 -5.86 7.56
C VAL A 54 -0.49 -5.97 7.34
N ASP A 55 -1.21 -4.87 7.46
CA ASP A 55 -2.63 -4.81 7.12
C ASP A 55 -2.85 -4.62 5.61
N ASP A 56 -4.10 -4.76 5.17
CA ASP A 56 -4.45 -4.66 3.75
C ASP A 56 -4.13 -3.28 3.16
N ASP A 57 -4.29 -2.19 3.93
CA ASP A 57 -3.98 -0.84 3.46
C ASP A 57 -2.47 -0.64 3.30
N THR A 58 -1.68 -1.15 4.24
CA THR A 58 -0.21 -1.13 4.18
C THR A 58 0.31 -1.98 3.02
N ALA A 59 -0.24 -3.17 2.82
CA ALA A 59 0.11 -4.06 1.71
C ALA A 59 -0.15 -3.38 0.36
N ASP A 60 -1.31 -2.78 0.20
CA ASP A 60 -1.69 -2.03 -0.98
C ASP A 60 -0.84 -0.77 -1.19
N MET A 61 -0.51 -0.03 -0.12
CA MET A 61 0.40 1.12 -0.18
C MET A 61 1.78 0.71 -0.68
N ASN A 62 2.30 -0.44 -0.25
CA ASN A 62 3.57 -0.97 -0.71
C ASN A 62 3.52 -1.30 -2.20
N PHE A 63 2.50 -2.03 -2.64
CA PHE A 63 2.29 -2.36 -4.06
C PHE A 63 2.18 -1.10 -4.93
N CYS A 64 1.30 -0.16 -4.58
CA CYS A 64 1.12 1.08 -5.34
C CYS A 64 2.39 1.97 -5.34
N THR A 65 3.17 1.93 -4.26
CA THR A 65 4.48 2.61 -4.22
C THR A 65 5.43 1.97 -5.23
N GLN A 66 5.51 0.64 -5.29
CA GLN A 66 6.36 -0.07 -6.25
C GLN A 66 5.94 0.17 -7.70
N LEU A 67 4.64 0.23 -8.01
CA LEU A 67 4.15 0.63 -9.34
C LEU A 67 4.73 1.98 -9.82
N LEU A 68 5.03 2.89 -8.89
CA LEU A 68 5.59 4.21 -9.23
C LEU A 68 7.12 4.22 -9.29
N ILE A 69 7.78 3.45 -8.42
CA ILE A 69 9.25 3.50 -8.29
C ILE A 69 9.97 2.37 -9.03
N GLY A 70 9.25 1.32 -9.49
CA GLY A 70 9.85 0.13 -10.06
C GLY A 70 10.84 -0.55 -9.11
N ASP A 71 11.67 -1.42 -9.65
CA ASP A 71 12.83 -1.98 -8.94
C ASP A 71 14.10 -1.89 -9.79
N ASN A 72 15.17 -1.29 -9.23
CA ASN A 72 16.43 -1.15 -9.94
C ASN A 72 17.26 -2.45 -9.94
N GLY A 73 17.01 -3.35 -8.99
CA GLY A 73 17.70 -4.64 -8.90
C GLY A 73 17.28 -5.57 -10.02
N ASP A 74 16.00 -5.50 -10.37
CA ASP A 74 15.37 -6.36 -11.39
C ASP A 74 15.11 -5.62 -12.70
N ASP A 75 15.73 -4.45 -12.90
CA ASP A 75 15.57 -3.61 -14.08
C ASP A 75 14.10 -3.21 -14.38
N ILE A 76 13.24 -3.19 -13.36
CA ILE A 76 11.84 -2.76 -13.50
C ILE A 76 11.79 -1.23 -13.54
N PRO A 77 11.24 -0.63 -14.61
CA PRO A 77 11.31 0.81 -14.80
C PRO A 77 10.39 1.58 -13.87
N LYS A 78 10.84 2.76 -13.49
CA LYS A 78 10.06 3.76 -12.75
C LYS A 78 9.14 4.53 -13.68
N VAL A 79 8.08 5.12 -13.11
CA VAL A 79 7.21 6.05 -13.85
C VAL A 79 8.00 7.20 -14.49
N LYS A 80 9.08 7.65 -13.84
CA LYS A 80 9.98 8.69 -14.33
C LYS A 80 11.36 8.59 -13.69
N LYS A 81 12.43 8.87 -14.43
CA LYS A 81 13.79 8.96 -13.88
C LYS A 81 13.83 9.93 -12.69
N GLY A 82 14.39 9.48 -11.57
CA GLY A 82 14.50 10.26 -10.34
C GLY A 82 13.23 10.22 -9.46
N TYR A 83 12.17 9.55 -9.86
CA TYR A 83 11.00 9.33 -9.02
C TYR A 83 11.34 8.26 -7.96
N GLY A 84 11.47 8.68 -6.72
CA GLY A 84 11.92 7.81 -5.63
C GLY A 84 10.84 7.56 -4.58
N ILE A 85 11.14 6.66 -3.64
CA ILE A 85 10.20 6.18 -2.61
C ILE A 85 9.57 7.33 -1.80
N LYS A 86 10.33 8.33 -1.38
CA LYS A 86 9.79 9.48 -0.62
C LYS A 86 8.77 10.28 -1.44
N THR A 87 9.00 10.41 -2.74
CA THR A 87 8.07 11.12 -3.65
C THR A 87 6.80 10.31 -3.85
N ALA A 88 6.92 8.99 -4.06
CA ALA A 88 5.78 8.09 -4.19
C ALA A 88 4.94 8.08 -2.91
N GLN A 89 5.56 7.86 -1.76
CA GLN A 89 4.87 7.86 -0.46
C GLN A 89 4.15 9.18 -0.18
N LYS A 90 4.78 10.33 -0.48
CA LYS A 90 4.13 11.63 -0.33
C LYS A 90 2.93 11.80 -1.27
N ALA A 91 3.02 11.29 -2.49
CA ALA A 91 1.93 11.37 -3.46
C ALA A 91 0.73 10.50 -3.06
N LEU A 92 0.98 9.39 -2.37
CA LEU A 92 -0.04 8.44 -1.93
C LEU A 92 -0.52 8.65 -0.48
N ALA A 93 0.11 9.56 0.29
CA ALA A 93 -0.10 9.69 1.74
C ALA A 93 -1.56 9.97 2.16
N GLU A 94 -2.32 10.68 1.31
CA GLU A 94 -3.72 11.05 1.60
C GLU A 94 -4.72 10.19 0.82
N THR A 95 -4.27 9.06 0.27
CA THR A 95 -5.13 8.12 -0.45
C THR A 95 -5.66 7.04 0.48
N THR A 96 -6.80 6.48 0.12
CA THR A 96 -7.37 5.27 0.73
C THR A 96 -7.21 4.11 -0.26
N TYR A 97 -7.43 2.89 0.21
CA TYR A 97 -7.44 1.70 -0.63
C TYR A 97 -8.28 1.89 -1.92
N ASP A 98 -9.49 2.49 -1.79
CA ASP A 98 -10.45 2.62 -2.89
C ASP A 98 -10.01 3.61 -3.99
N ASN A 99 -9.17 4.60 -3.67
CA ASN A 99 -8.78 5.66 -4.61
C ASN A 99 -7.27 5.73 -4.91
N ARG A 100 -6.48 4.86 -4.30
CA ARG A 100 -5.02 4.87 -4.44
C ARG A 100 -4.60 4.53 -5.88
N MET A 101 -5.27 3.54 -6.51
CA MET A 101 -5.00 3.18 -7.90
C MET A 101 -5.30 4.34 -8.85
N ASP A 102 -6.36 5.10 -8.63
CA ASP A 102 -6.66 6.28 -9.45
C ASP A 102 -5.52 7.31 -9.39
N THR A 103 -4.93 7.48 -8.21
CA THR A 103 -3.76 8.36 -8.03
C THR A 103 -2.52 7.83 -8.76
N VAL A 104 -2.28 6.51 -8.73
CA VAL A 104 -1.20 5.87 -9.50
C VAL A 104 -1.39 6.11 -10.99
N VAL A 105 -2.59 5.88 -11.51
CA VAL A 105 -2.94 6.10 -12.92
C VAL A 105 -2.72 7.55 -13.34
N ASP A 106 -3.20 8.53 -12.55
CA ASP A 106 -2.98 9.95 -12.82
C ASP A 106 -1.50 10.32 -12.90
N ILE A 107 -0.69 9.74 -12.02
CA ILE A 107 0.77 9.96 -12.02
C ILE A 107 1.39 9.39 -13.29
N TRP A 108 1.01 8.16 -13.69
CA TRP A 108 1.50 7.54 -14.91
C TRP A 108 1.10 8.33 -16.16
N GLN A 109 -0.16 8.73 -16.29
CA GLN A 109 -0.64 9.57 -17.40
C GLN A 109 0.17 10.86 -17.52
N ARG A 110 0.34 11.56 -16.40
CA ARG A 110 0.99 12.88 -16.37
C ARG A 110 2.50 12.81 -16.60
N LEU A 111 3.19 11.81 -16.04
CA LEU A 111 4.64 11.77 -16.02
C LEU A 111 5.25 10.91 -17.13
N TYR A 112 4.58 9.84 -17.52
CA TYR A 112 5.05 8.94 -18.58
C TYR A 112 4.55 9.41 -19.95
N GLY A 113 3.29 9.80 -20.06
CA GLY A 113 2.67 10.28 -21.29
C GLY A 113 2.21 9.13 -22.20
N LYS A 114 2.40 9.26 -23.50
CA LYS A 114 1.89 8.29 -24.50
C LYS A 114 2.37 6.86 -24.22
N GLY A 115 1.44 5.91 -24.16
CA GLY A 115 1.72 4.49 -23.93
C GLY A 115 1.84 4.10 -22.46
N TRP A 116 1.45 4.97 -21.56
CA TRP A 116 1.50 4.75 -20.11
C TRP A 116 0.70 3.50 -19.70
N GLU A 117 -0.45 3.20 -20.32
CA GLU A 117 -1.28 2.02 -19.99
C GLU A 117 -0.49 0.73 -20.14
N LYS A 118 0.10 0.56 -21.32
CA LYS A 118 0.91 -0.63 -21.60
C LYS A 118 2.10 -0.73 -20.63
N GLN A 119 2.73 0.40 -20.32
CA GLN A 119 3.88 0.41 -19.45
C GLN A 119 3.48 0.13 -17.99
N LEU A 120 2.38 0.71 -17.50
CA LEU A 120 1.86 0.43 -16.16
C LEU A 120 1.48 -1.04 -16.00
N ASN A 121 0.77 -1.63 -16.98
CA ASN A 121 0.42 -3.06 -16.94
C ASN A 121 1.67 -3.94 -16.98
N MET A 122 2.67 -3.59 -17.80
CA MET A 122 3.93 -4.33 -17.82
C MET A 122 4.63 -4.29 -16.44
N VAL A 123 4.77 -3.11 -15.85
CA VAL A 123 5.36 -2.96 -14.51
C VAL A 123 4.53 -3.71 -13.47
N GLY A 124 3.21 -3.58 -13.53
CA GLY A 124 2.31 -4.28 -12.63
C GLY A 124 2.50 -5.80 -12.66
N ASN A 125 2.56 -6.39 -13.87
CA ASN A 125 2.77 -7.83 -14.02
C ASN A 125 4.15 -8.31 -13.55
N LEU A 126 5.15 -7.43 -13.51
CA LEU A 126 6.49 -7.77 -13.01
C LEU A 126 6.61 -7.69 -11.49
N ILE A 127 5.73 -6.93 -10.82
CA ILE A 127 5.83 -6.72 -9.35
C ILE A 127 4.64 -7.27 -8.57
N TYR A 128 3.53 -7.59 -9.23
CA TYR A 128 2.33 -8.10 -8.56
C TYR A 128 2.51 -9.54 -8.14
N MET A 129 2.40 -9.81 -6.86
CA MET A 129 2.38 -11.16 -6.32
C MET A 129 1.00 -11.77 -6.47
N LYS A 130 0.92 -12.93 -7.11
CA LYS A 130 -0.35 -13.63 -7.39
C LYS A 130 -1.08 -13.99 -6.10
N ARG A 131 -2.41 -13.98 -6.18
CA ARG A 131 -3.29 -14.31 -5.05
C ARG A 131 -4.04 -15.63 -5.22
N THR A 132 -4.01 -16.15 -6.44
CA THR A 132 -4.67 -17.38 -6.85
C THR A 132 -3.74 -18.20 -7.75
N TRP A 133 -4.04 -19.49 -7.93
CA TRP A 133 -3.24 -20.41 -8.76
C TRP A 133 -3.43 -20.21 -10.27
N ASP A 134 -4.34 -19.35 -10.70
CA ASP A 134 -4.45 -19.00 -12.11
C ASP A 134 -3.28 -18.10 -12.54
N LEU A 135 -3.03 -18.11 -13.86
CA LEU A 135 -1.94 -17.33 -14.46
C LEU A 135 -2.46 -16.04 -15.08
N GLU A 136 -3.60 -15.50 -14.62
CA GLU A 136 -4.13 -14.25 -15.12
C GLU A 136 -3.14 -13.09 -14.91
N GLU A 137 -3.02 -12.27 -15.93
CA GLU A 137 -2.18 -11.07 -15.87
C GLU A 137 -2.87 -9.99 -15.05
N TRP A 138 -2.09 -9.27 -14.26
CA TRP A 138 -2.57 -8.10 -13.55
C TRP A 138 -2.92 -6.97 -14.53
N ASN A 139 -4.05 -6.28 -14.30
CA ASN A 139 -4.49 -5.14 -15.06
C ASN A 139 -4.91 -3.99 -14.11
N TYR A 140 -4.39 -2.78 -14.33
CA TYR A 140 -4.76 -1.61 -13.53
C TYR A 140 -6.27 -1.32 -13.60
N GLU A 141 -6.94 -1.65 -14.71
CA GLU A 141 -8.38 -1.40 -14.92
C GLU A 141 -9.25 -2.12 -13.91
N ASP A 142 -8.81 -3.23 -13.35
CA ASP A 142 -9.55 -3.99 -12.33
C ASP A 142 -9.81 -3.18 -11.05
N ARG A 143 -9.01 -2.13 -10.84
CA ARG A 143 -9.06 -1.26 -9.65
C ARG A 143 -9.23 0.22 -9.98
N TYR A 144 -9.11 0.61 -11.25
CA TYR A 144 -9.24 2.00 -11.67
C TYR A 144 -10.70 2.41 -11.76
N THR A 145 -11.10 3.43 -10.98
CA THR A 145 -12.49 3.90 -10.95
C THR A 145 -12.75 5.10 -11.84
N GLY A 146 -11.71 5.76 -12.33
CA GLY A 146 -11.80 6.97 -13.15
C GLY A 146 -12.20 8.24 -12.39
N LYS A 147 -12.33 8.16 -11.05
CA LYS A 147 -12.83 9.28 -10.21
C LYS A 147 -11.76 10.25 -9.74
N ALA A 148 -10.50 10.02 -10.06
CA ALA A 148 -9.39 10.88 -9.62
C ALA A 148 -9.54 12.34 -10.09
N ASN A 149 -10.19 12.57 -11.23
CA ASN A 149 -10.39 13.91 -11.81
C ASN A 149 -11.53 14.71 -11.15
N GLU A 150 -12.27 14.15 -10.20
CA GLU A 150 -13.37 14.86 -9.51
C GLU A 150 -12.92 15.68 -8.29
N ARG A 151 -11.64 15.65 -7.92
CA ARG A 151 -11.12 16.51 -6.85
C ARG A 151 -11.07 17.96 -7.32
N LYS A 152 -12.10 18.75 -6.93
CA LYS A 152 -12.07 20.20 -7.02
C LYS A 152 -10.81 20.72 -6.31
N PRO A 153 -10.07 21.70 -6.89
CA PRO A 153 -9.01 22.36 -6.15
C PRO A 153 -9.63 22.99 -4.90
N ASN A 154 -9.08 22.68 -3.73
CA ASN A 154 -9.47 23.29 -2.47
C ASN A 154 -9.46 24.80 -2.63
N GLY A 155 -10.64 25.37 -2.78
CA GLY A 155 -10.86 26.78 -2.63
C GLY A 155 -10.51 27.15 -1.21
N ARG A 156 -9.51 28.01 -1.05
CA ARG A 156 -9.30 28.72 0.20
C ARG A 156 -10.56 29.53 0.47
N ASP A 157 -11.39 29.03 1.34
CA ASP A 157 -12.48 29.82 1.91
C ASP A 157 -11.88 30.68 3.03
N THR A 158 -11.58 31.92 2.67
CA THR A 158 -11.31 32.99 3.62
C THR A 158 -12.65 33.62 4.00
N SER A 159 -13.29 33.06 5.00
CA SER A 159 -14.30 33.80 5.75
C SER A 159 -13.96 33.70 7.24
N ASP A 160 -13.19 34.69 7.68
CA ASP A 160 -13.20 35.16 9.05
C ASP A 160 -14.63 35.44 9.52
N THR A 161 -15.06 34.76 10.55
CA THR A 161 -15.96 35.33 11.54
C THR A 161 -15.64 34.73 12.92
N ASN A 162 -15.01 35.57 13.65
CA ASN A 162 -14.79 35.53 15.10
C ASN A 162 -16.14 35.67 15.80
N GLU A 163 -16.54 34.64 16.58
CA GLU A 163 -17.43 34.87 17.76
C GLU A 163 -17.50 33.62 18.63
N GLY A 164 -17.25 33.81 19.92
CA GLY A 164 -17.84 32.95 20.95
C GLY A 164 -16.92 32.02 21.75
N ARG A 165 -15.93 32.60 22.43
CA ARG A 165 -15.27 31.96 23.58
C ARG A 165 -16.26 31.78 24.71
N LYS A 166 -16.60 30.55 25.08
CA LYS A 166 -17.17 30.22 26.41
C LYS A 166 -16.28 29.16 27.07
N GLU A 167 -15.67 29.60 28.13
CA GLU A 167 -14.95 28.74 29.08
C GLU A 167 -15.96 27.82 29.77
N LEU A 168 -15.64 26.54 29.85
CA LEU A 168 -16.25 25.60 30.76
C LEU A 168 -15.14 24.88 31.53
N HIS A 169 -14.94 25.32 32.75
CA HIS A 169 -14.23 24.57 33.80
C HIS A 169 -15.00 23.28 34.08
N ALA A 170 -14.30 22.15 34.08
CA ALA A 170 -14.77 20.93 34.70
C ALA A 170 -13.62 20.29 35.48
N ASP A 171 -13.87 20.14 36.75
CA ASP A 171 -13.01 19.60 37.81
C ASP A 171 -12.53 18.17 37.49
N VAL A 172 -11.23 17.94 37.76
CA VAL A 172 -10.64 16.60 37.83
C VAL A 172 -10.44 16.25 39.30
N PRO A 173 -11.02 15.16 39.81
CA PRO A 173 -10.71 14.71 41.17
C PRO A 173 -9.38 13.93 41.21
N ASP A 174 -8.53 14.39 42.15
CA ASP A 174 -7.28 13.77 42.59
C ASP A 174 -7.57 12.43 43.30
N GLN A 175 -7.10 11.31 42.77
CA GLN A 175 -7.06 10.04 43.50
C GLN A 175 -5.62 9.63 43.77
N ARG A 176 -5.16 9.98 44.98
CA ARG A 176 -3.95 9.43 45.60
C ARG A 176 -4.17 7.95 45.94
N VAL A 177 -3.37 7.08 45.38
CA VAL A 177 -3.28 5.69 45.83
C VAL A 177 -2.32 5.62 47.02
N GLN A 178 -2.84 5.24 48.16
CA GLN A 178 -2.07 4.89 49.36
C GLN A 178 -1.43 3.53 49.18
N GLY A 179 -0.15 3.45 49.56
CA GLY A 179 0.60 2.20 49.60
C GLY A 179 0.11 1.26 50.69
N VAL A 180 0.30 -0.02 50.45
CA VAL A 180 0.19 -1.08 51.45
C VAL A 180 1.52 -1.85 51.50
N SER A 181 1.93 -2.04 52.70
CA SER A 181 3.12 -2.71 53.22
C SER A 181 3.40 -4.09 52.64
#